data_c58d54b22597d5684fedbb6380013ffb
#
_entry.id   c58d54b22597d5684fedbb6380013ffb
#
_cell.length_a   1.000
_cell.length_b   1.000
_cell.length_c   1.000
_cell.angle_alpha   90.00
_cell.angle_beta   90.00
_cell.angle_gamma   90.00
#
_symmetry.space_group_name_H-M   'P 1'
#
loop_
_entity.id
_entity.type
_entity.pdbx_description
1 polymer ?
#
loop_
_entity_poly.entity_id
_entity_poly.type
_entity_poly.pdbx_seq_one_letter_code
_entity_poly.pdbx_strand_id
1 'polypeptide(L)'
;LIGGSADLAGSNNTKTKLHKIINSSNFGGNYIHYGVREHAMSGIMNGLALHSNFIPYGGTFLIFSDYCKPSIRLSAIMKQKVIYIMTHDSIRLGEDGPTHQPVEQLAALRSIPNLNVLRPADQTETIECWDIALNSNKTPSILALTRQNLKPIRNSFSKKNQCSMGAYEILRTSKNINLTILASGSEVNLAIETSHKLAKQKI
;
A
#
# COMPACT_ATOMS: atom_id res chain seq x y z
N LEU A 1 -10.23 5.35 13.42
CA LEU A 1 -9.06 4.55 13.06
C LEU A 1 -8.29 4.12 14.30
N ILE A 2 -7.84 2.86 14.34
CA ILE A 2 -6.84 2.36 15.28
C ILE A 2 -5.63 1.91 14.47
N GLY A 3 -4.49 2.57 14.72
CA GLY A 3 -3.25 2.31 14.01
C GLY A 3 -2.29 1.41 14.76
N GLY A 4 -1.26 0.94 14.06
CA GLY A 4 -0.17 0.22 14.69
C GLY A 4 0.95 -0.15 13.73
N SER A 5 1.99 -0.75 14.28
CA SER A 5 3.12 -1.26 13.49
C SER A 5 3.76 -2.46 14.18
N ALA A 6 4.27 -3.38 13.37
CA ALA A 6 5.07 -4.51 13.81
C ALA A 6 6.54 -4.07 14.00
N ASP A 7 6.77 -3.21 14.99
CA ASP A 7 8.08 -2.65 15.42
C ASP A 7 8.81 -1.79 14.35
N LEU A 8 8.11 -1.29 13.36
CA LEU A 8 8.66 -0.52 12.25
C LEU A 8 8.05 0.89 12.13
N ALA A 9 7.47 1.43 13.23
CA ALA A 9 6.76 2.70 13.20
C ALA A 9 7.58 3.88 12.65
N GLY A 10 8.89 3.92 12.95
CA GLY A 10 9.81 4.94 12.44
C GLY A 10 10.15 4.80 10.96
N SER A 11 10.17 3.56 10.44
CA SER A 11 10.52 3.26 9.05
C SER A 11 9.33 3.36 8.10
N ASN A 12 8.15 2.92 8.54
CA ASN A 12 6.94 2.94 7.70
C ASN A 12 6.02 4.15 7.95
N ASN A 13 6.42 5.07 8.85
CA ASN A 13 5.74 6.34 9.12
C ASN A 13 4.24 6.19 9.43
N THR A 14 3.85 5.12 10.10
CA THR A 14 2.45 4.83 10.46
C THR A 14 1.98 5.59 11.69
N LYS A 15 2.89 6.25 12.42
CA LYS A 15 2.61 7.02 13.64
C LYS A 15 2.82 8.52 13.41
N THR A 16 1.87 9.31 13.83
CA THR A 16 1.95 10.80 13.84
C THR A 16 1.95 11.35 15.26
N LYS A 17 2.18 12.66 15.42
CA LYS A 17 2.10 13.35 16.72
C LYS A 17 0.72 13.29 17.37
N LEU A 18 -0.33 13.04 16.60
CA LEU A 18 -1.72 12.95 17.07
C LEU A 18 -2.05 11.58 17.68
N HIS A 19 -1.21 10.57 17.46
CA HIS A 19 -1.45 9.24 17.99
C HIS A 19 -1.07 9.14 19.46
N LYS A 20 -1.98 8.57 20.25
CA LYS A 20 -1.76 8.17 21.65
C LYS A 20 -1.59 6.67 21.73
N ILE A 21 -0.54 6.23 22.42
CA ILE A 21 -0.24 4.80 22.54
C ILE A 21 -1.24 4.12 23.49
N ILE A 22 -1.75 2.97 23.06
CA ILE A 22 -2.52 2.06 23.90
C ILE A 22 -1.56 1.20 24.70
N ASN A 23 -1.68 1.22 26.02
CA ASN A 23 -0.90 0.41 26.95
C ASN A 23 -1.69 0.11 28.23
N SER A 24 -1.09 -0.61 29.16
CA SER A 24 -1.76 -1.01 30.43
C SER A 24 -2.23 0.16 31.30
N SER A 25 -1.65 1.34 31.15
CA SER A 25 -2.03 2.57 31.88
C SER A 25 -2.90 3.52 31.05
N ASN A 26 -3.08 3.28 29.75
CA ASN A 26 -3.86 4.12 28.84
C ASN A 26 -4.57 3.30 27.76
N PHE A 27 -5.82 2.94 28.01
CA PHE A 27 -6.68 2.25 27.04
C PHE A 27 -7.43 3.22 26.10
N GLY A 28 -7.39 4.52 26.35
CA GLY A 28 -8.02 5.56 25.52
C GLY A 28 -7.17 6.02 24.32
N GLY A 29 -6.11 5.30 23.99
CA GLY A 29 -5.25 5.58 22.84
C GLY A 29 -5.85 5.12 21.51
N ASN A 30 -5.09 5.35 20.43
CA ASN A 30 -5.46 4.95 19.06
C ASN A 30 -4.27 4.38 18.26
N TYR A 31 -3.19 3.99 18.94
CA TYR A 31 -2.01 3.40 18.31
C TYR A 31 -1.44 2.26 19.16
N ILE A 32 -1.15 1.12 18.49
CA ILE A 32 -0.66 -0.10 19.12
C ILE A 32 0.76 -0.40 18.61
N HIS A 33 1.70 -0.60 19.52
CA HIS A 33 3.00 -1.20 19.20
C HIS A 33 2.89 -2.72 19.30
N TYR A 34 2.80 -3.38 18.14
CA TYR A 34 2.62 -4.85 18.10
C TYR A 34 3.90 -5.64 18.37
N GLY A 35 5.07 -4.97 18.31
CA GLY A 35 6.38 -5.65 18.31
C GLY A 35 6.62 -6.41 17.02
N VAL A 36 7.68 -7.19 16.94
CA VAL A 36 8.02 -8.04 15.77
C VAL A 36 7.05 -9.24 15.71
N ARG A 37 5.81 -8.99 15.29
CA ARG A 37 4.69 -9.98 15.33
C ARG A 37 3.67 -9.69 14.23
N GLU A 38 4.06 -9.79 12.97
CA GLU A 38 3.23 -9.44 11.81
C GLU A 38 1.94 -10.27 11.76
N HIS A 39 2.03 -11.58 12.06
CA HIS A 39 0.86 -12.44 12.08
C HIS A 39 -0.12 -12.05 13.20
N ALA A 40 0.40 -11.83 14.41
CA ALA A 40 -0.43 -11.42 15.54
C ALA A 40 -1.03 -10.02 15.32
N MET A 41 -0.28 -9.07 14.77
CA MET A 41 -0.78 -7.76 14.34
C MET A 41 -2.00 -7.93 13.43
N SER A 42 -1.85 -8.72 12.38
CA SER A 42 -2.92 -8.95 11.40
C SER A 42 -4.12 -9.66 12.00
N GLY A 43 -3.89 -10.65 12.89
CA GLY A 43 -4.95 -11.33 13.63
C GLY A 43 -5.70 -10.40 14.58
N ILE A 44 -4.99 -9.55 15.32
CA ILE A 44 -5.59 -8.52 16.21
C ILE A 44 -6.41 -7.53 15.41
N MET A 45 -5.91 -7.07 14.25
CA MET A 45 -6.66 -6.17 13.37
C MET A 45 -7.96 -6.83 12.86
N ASN A 46 -7.93 -8.11 12.50
CA ASN A 46 -9.13 -8.86 12.17
C ASN A 46 -10.13 -8.90 13.34
N GLY A 47 -9.65 -9.17 14.55
CA GLY A 47 -10.46 -9.17 15.75
C GLY A 47 -11.09 -7.80 16.04
N LEU A 48 -10.33 -6.73 15.91
CA LEU A 48 -10.82 -5.34 16.06
C LEU A 48 -11.93 -5.01 15.04
N ALA A 49 -11.72 -5.39 13.78
CA ALA A 49 -12.71 -5.15 12.72
C ALA A 49 -14.00 -5.96 12.93
N LEU A 50 -13.90 -7.20 13.43
CA LEU A 50 -15.04 -8.07 13.71
C LEU A 50 -15.83 -7.62 14.95
N HIS A 51 -15.12 -7.14 15.98
CA HIS A 51 -15.75 -6.82 17.26
C HIS A 51 -16.60 -5.55 17.23
N SER A 52 -16.20 -4.55 16.42
CA SER A 52 -16.80 -3.22 16.52
C SER A 52 -16.61 -2.39 15.25
N ASN A 53 -17.08 -1.13 15.30
CA ASN A 53 -16.94 -0.13 14.24
C ASN A 53 -15.51 0.45 14.11
N PHE A 54 -14.48 -0.23 14.60
CA PHE A 54 -13.11 0.19 14.39
C PHE A 54 -12.65 -0.08 12.95
N ILE A 55 -11.88 0.83 12.39
CA ILE A 55 -11.14 0.62 11.16
C ILE A 55 -9.68 0.47 11.56
N PRO A 56 -9.16 -0.76 11.67
CA PRO A 56 -7.77 -0.99 12.04
C PRO A 56 -6.86 -0.79 10.82
N TYR A 57 -5.68 -0.21 11.07
CA TYR A 57 -4.58 -0.24 10.12
C TYR A 57 -3.28 -0.66 10.81
N GLY A 58 -2.42 -1.38 10.09
CA GLY A 58 -1.15 -1.84 10.62
C GLY A 58 -0.06 -1.84 9.58
N GLY A 59 1.15 -1.46 10.00
CA GLY A 59 2.30 -1.30 9.13
C GLY A 59 3.40 -2.31 9.37
N THR A 60 3.98 -2.79 8.27
CA THR A 60 5.22 -3.55 8.21
C THR A 60 5.86 -3.35 6.84
N PHE A 61 6.99 -4.00 6.55
CA PHE A 61 7.56 -4.02 5.19
C PHE A 61 6.81 -5.03 4.31
N LEU A 62 6.78 -4.78 3.00
CA LEU A 62 6.07 -5.64 2.06
C LEU A 62 6.58 -7.09 2.07
N ILE A 63 7.89 -7.28 2.19
CA ILE A 63 8.48 -8.63 2.30
C ILE A 63 7.91 -9.42 3.49
N PHE A 64 7.63 -8.74 4.61
CA PHE A 64 7.10 -9.39 5.81
C PHE A 64 5.60 -9.71 5.71
N SER A 65 4.96 -9.39 4.58
CA SER A 65 3.64 -9.96 4.27
C SER A 65 3.65 -11.49 4.28
N ASP A 66 4.78 -12.12 4.00
CA ASP A 66 4.95 -13.57 4.06
C ASP A 66 4.65 -14.14 5.45
N TYR A 67 4.96 -13.38 6.52
CA TYR A 67 4.65 -13.80 7.89
C TYR A 67 3.18 -13.62 8.28
N CYS A 68 2.42 -12.75 7.60
CA CYS A 68 1.02 -12.46 7.95
C CYS A 68 0.01 -12.77 6.84
N LYS A 69 0.45 -13.30 5.70
CA LYS A 69 -0.39 -13.63 4.55
C LYS A 69 -1.62 -14.49 4.90
N PRO A 70 -1.54 -15.52 5.78
CA PRO A 70 -2.72 -16.27 6.19
C PRO A 70 -3.78 -15.38 6.86
N SER A 71 -3.39 -14.46 7.74
CA SER A 71 -4.32 -13.51 8.39
C SER A 71 -4.88 -12.48 7.41
N ILE A 72 -4.09 -12.02 6.43
CA ILE A 72 -4.57 -11.15 5.34
C ILE A 72 -5.64 -11.88 4.51
N ARG A 73 -5.40 -13.14 4.18
CA ARG A 73 -6.36 -13.97 3.46
C ARG A 73 -7.66 -14.15 4.26
N LEU A 74 -7.58 -14.33 5.58
CA LEU A 74 -8.75 -14.38 6.44
C LEU A 74 -9.53 -13.07 6.45
N SER A 75 -8.87 -11.89 6.47
CA SER A 75 -9.56 -10.60 6.32
C SER A 75 -10.42 -10.57 5.05
N ALA A 76 -9.89 -11.07 3.94
CA ALA A 76 -10.58 -11.12 2.65
C ALA A 76 -11.77 -12.09 2.66
N ILE A 77 -11.59 -13.29 3.22
CA ILE A 77 -12.66 -14.30 3.36
C ILE A 77 -13.79 -13.79 4.26
N MET A 78 -13.43 -13.18 5.38
CA MET A 78 -14.41 -12.63 6.34
C MET A 78 -14.99 -11.28 5.90
N LYS A 79 -14.52 -10.74 4.76
CA LYS A 79 -14.97 -9.45 4.21
C LYS A 79 -14.82 -8.30 5.20
N GLN A 80 -13.69 -8.25 5.90
CA GLN A 80 -13.43 -7.23 6.91
C GLN A 80 -12.67 -6.05 6.33
N LYS A 81 -13.03 -4.83 6.75
CA LYS A 81 -12.31 -3.60 6.43
C LYS A 81 -11.06 -3.51 7.32
N VAL A 82 -9.95 -4.02 6.81
CA VAL A 82 -8.62 -3.93 7.43
C VAL A 82 -7.66 -3.30 6.44
N ILE A 83 -6.83 -2.36 6.90
CA ILE A 83 -5.88 -1.64 6.04
C ILE A 83 -4.46 -2.04 6.42
N TYR A 84 -3.72 -2.57 5.47
CA TYR A 84 -2.33 -2.98 5.61
C TYR A 84 -1.42 -1.96 4.92
N ILE A 85 -0.51 -1.35 5.67
CA ILE A 85 0.50 -0.42 5.16
C ILE A 85 1.80 -1.21 4.97
N MET A 86 2.08 -1.59 3.72
CA MET A 86 3.24 -2.40 3.36
C MET A 86 4.27 -1.53 2.66
N THR A 87 5.24 -1.00 3.42
CA THR A 87 6.29 -0.14 2.86
C THR A 87 7.47 -0.95 2.33
N HIS A 88 8.46 -0.26 1.71
CA HIS A 88 9.64 -0.93 1.13
C HIS A 88 9.23 -1.94 0.05
N ASP A 89 8.46 -1.46 -0.92
CA ASP A 89 7.63 -2.24 -1.85
C ASP A 89 8.39 -2.86 -3.02
N SER A 90 9.70 -2.66 -3.13
CA SER A 90 10.49 -3.15 -4.28
C SER A 90 11.93 -3.49 -3.90
N ILE A 91 12.65 -4.10 -4.84
CA ILE A 91 14.09 -4.40 -4.71
C ILE A 91 14.96 -3.13 -4.59
N ARG A 92 14.40 -1.94 -4.85
CA ARG A 92 15.13 -0.65 -4.79
C ARG A 92 15.10 -0.01 -3.41
N LEU A 93 14.91 -0.78 -2.36
CA LEU A 93 14.85 -0.28 -0.98
C LEU A 93 16.22 0.14 -0.39
N GLY A 94 17.33 -0.26 -1.00
CA GLY A 94 18.67 0.15 -0.60
C GLY A 94 19.48 -0.98 0.04
N GLU A 95 20.23 -0.65 1.09
CA GLU A 95 21.24 -1.50 1.72
C GLU A 95 20.73 -2.64 2.63
N ASP A 96 19.44 -2.73 2.88
CA ASP A 96 18.87 -3.76 3.78
C ASP A 96 19.06 -5.20 3.29
N GLY A 97 19.37 -5.37 2.00
CA GLY A 97 19.75 -6.64 1.39
C GLY A 97 18.56 -7.56 1.04
N PRO A 98 18.86 -8.79 0.57
CA PRO A 98 17.86 -9.67 -0.06
C PRO A 98 16.79 -10.16 0.91
N THR A 99 17.04 -10.19 2.22
CA THR A 99 16.04 -10.56 3.23
C THR A 99 14.90 -9.53 3.37
N HIS A 100 15.09 -8.31 2.83
CA HIS A 100 14.14 -7.21 2.89
C HIS A 100 13.60 -6.80 1.52
N GLN A 101 14.11 -7.38 0.44
CA GLN A 101 13.79 -7.05 -0.95
C GLN A 101 12.63 -7.91 -1.47
N PRO A 102 11.40 -7.37 -1.58
CA PRO A 102 10.27 -8.14 -2.11
C PRO A 102 10.43 -8.36 -3.62
N VAL A 103 10.08 -9.56 -4.08
CA VAL A 103 10.07 -9.96 -5.49
C VAL A 103 8.67 -10.43 -5.90
N GLU A 104 8.20 -11.52 -5.28
CA GLU A 104 6.93 -12.18 -5.63
C GLU A 104 5.73 -11.70 -4.80
N GLN A 105 5.94 -10.93 -3.74
CA GLN A 105 4.90 -10.57 -2.76
C GLN A 105 3.71 -9.88 -3.39
N LEU A 106 3.92 -8.92 -4.30
CA LEU A 106 2.82 -8.24 -4.99
C LEU A 106 1.97 -9.21 -5.82
N ALA A 107 2.60 -10.11 -6.57
CA ALA A 107 1.89 -11.11 -7.37
C ALA A 107 1.11 -12.07 -6.46
N ALA A 108 1.76 -12.54 -5.39
CA ALA A 108 1.16 -13.43 -4.41
C ALA A 108 -0.05 -12.80 -3.68
N LEU A 109 0.04 -11.52 -3.33
CA LEU A 109 -1.07 -10.79 -2.69
C LEU A 109 -2.21 -10.51 -3.68
N ARG A 110 -1.89 -10.16 -4.93
CA ARG A 110 -2.89 -9.96 -6.00
C ARG A 110 -3.66 -11.22 -6.36
N SER A 111 -3.12 -12.40 -6.06
CA SER A 111 -3.83 -13.68 -6.28
C SER A 111 -4.90 -13.99 -5.21
N ILE A 112 -4.96 -13.23 -4.12
CA ILE A 112 -5.96 -13.43 -3.05
C ILE A 112 -7.29 -12.79 -3.49
N PRO A 113 -8.39 -13.57 -3.63
CA PRO A 113 -9.69 -13.02 -3.97
C PRO A 113 -10.19 -12.04 -2.89
N ASN A 114 -10.91 -10.99 -3.31
CA ASN A 114 -11.48 -9.97 -2.43
C ASN A 114 -10.41 -9.22 -1.61
N LEU A 115 -9.25 -8.93 -2.20
CA LEU A 115 -8.20 -8.11 -1.60
C LEU A 115 -7.81 -6.98 -2.56
N ASN A 116 -7.92 -5.74 -2.12
CA ASN A 116 -7.37 -4.61 -2.85
C ASN A 116 -5.85 -4.53 -2.63
N VAL A 117 -5.08 -4.53 -3.70
CA VAL A 117 -3.63 -4.31 -3.66
C VAL A 117 -3.31 -3.05 -4.44
N LEU A 118 -3.14 -1.96 -3.73
CA LEU A 118 -2.97 -0.61 -4.23
C LEU A 118 -1.48 -0.23 -4.15
N ARG A 119 -0.90 0.19 -5.26
CA ARG A 119 0.53 0.56 -5.35
C ARG A 119 0.67 1.93 -5.99
N PRO A 120 0.50 3.01 -5.20
CA PRO A 120 0.53 4.38 -5.71
C PRO A 120 1.92 4.80 -6.20
N ALA A 121 1.95 5.63 -7.23
CA ALA A 121 3.17 6.13 -7.86
C ALA A 121 3.59 7.52 -7.37
N ASP A 122 2.75 8.21 -6.63
CA ASP A 122 3.05 9.51 -6.02
C ASP A 122 2.14 9.81 -4.81
N GLN A 123 2.30 11.03 -4.27
CA GLN A 123 1.49 11.48 -3.13
C GLN A 123 0.00 11.57 -3.47
N THR A 124 -0.35 12.02 -4.67
CA THR A 124 -1.75 12.16 -5.09
C THR A 124 -2.42 10.80 -5.17
N GLU A 125 -1.78 9.83 -5.82
CA GLU A 125 -2.28 8.46 -5.86
C GLU A 125 -2.32 7.82 -4.45
N THR A 126 -1.40 8.17 -3.56
CA THR A 126 -1.44 7.68 -2.17
C THR A 126 -2.70 8.15 -1.47
N ILE A 127 -3.09 9.41 -1.63
CA ILE A 127 -4.34 9.95 -1.07
C ILE A 127 -5.56 9.24 -1.69
N GLU A 128 -5.55 9.05 -3.01
CA GLU A 128 -6.63 8.33 -3.72
C GLU A 128 -6.73 6.86 -3.27
N CYS A 129 -5.62 6.19 -3.05
CA CYS A 129 -5.59 4.82 -2.53
C CYS A 129 -6.12 4.73 -1.08
N TRP A 130 -5.80 5.71 -0.24
CA TRP A 130 -6.39 5.83 1.09
C TRP A 130 -7.92 6.02 1.03
N ASP A 131 -8.40 6.87 0.13
CA ASP A 131 -9.84 7.06 -0.09
C ASP A 131 -10.52 5.75 -0.50
N ILE A 132 -9.93 4.99 -1.43
CA ILE A 132 -10.43 3.65 -1.80
C ILE A 132 -10.47 2.73 -0.58
N ALA A 133 -9.38 2.64 0.19
CA ALA A 133 -9.28 1.75 1.34
C ALA A 133 -10.31 2.10 2.44
N LEU A 134 -10.51 3.40 2.69
CA LEU A 134 -11.48 3.88 3.68
C LEU A 134 -12.93 3.68 3.26
N ASN A 135 -13.21 3.65 1.96
CA ASN A 135 -14.56 3.41 1.41
C ASN A 135 -14.85 1.94 1.09
N SER A 136 -13.85 1.05 1.15
CA SER A 136 -14.00 -0.40 0.91
C SER A 136 -14.56 -1.11 2.13
N ASN A 137 -15.88 -1.18 2.28
CA ASN A 137 -16.53 -1.68 3.50
C ASN A 137 -16.42 -3.19 3.72
N LYS A 138 -16.26 -3.98 2.66
CA LYS A 138 -16.26 -5.47 2.71
C LYS A 138 -15.01 -6.07 2.06
N THR A 139 -13.97 -5.27 1.89
CA THR A 139 -12.74 -5.67 1.21
C THR A 139 -11.56 -5.08 1.97
N PRO A 140 -10.64 -5.88 2.48
CA PRO A 140 -9.39 -5.37 3.03
C PRO A 140 -8.53 -4.77 1.93
N SER A 141 -7.67 -3.84 2.32
CA SER A 141 -6.81 -3.11 1.39
C SER A 141 -5.35 -3.17 1.83
N ILE A 142 -4.46 -3.39 0.88
CA ILE A 142 -3.02 -3.24 1.03
C ILE A 142 -2.60 -1.98 0.29
N LEU A 143 -1.89 -1.08 0.95
CA LEU A 143 -1.17 0.02 0.37
C LEU A 143 0.32 -0.38 0.31
N ALA A 144 0.79 -0.75 -0.87
CA ALA A 144 2.20 -1.06 -1.10
C ALA A 144 2.94 0.25 -1.44
N LEU A 145 3.75 0.72 -0.50
CA LEU A 145 4.38 2.04 -0.56
C LEU A 145 5.89 1.93 -0.72
N THR A 146 6.45 2.77 -1.58
CA THR A 146 7.89 2.82 -1.75
C THR A 146 8.60 3.48 -0.56
N ARG A 147 9.86 3.10 -0.33
CA ARG A 147 10.79 3.82 0.56
C ARG A 147 11.30 5.12 -0.07
N GLN A 148 11.27 5.23 -1.38
CA GLN A 148 11.88 6.31 -2.12
C GLN A 148 10.98 7.54 -2.20
N ASN A 149 11.59 8.72 -2.30
CA ASN A 149 10.88 9.94 -2.65
C ASN A 149 10.53 9.91 -4.14
N LEU A 150 9.24 10.06 -4.46
CA LEU A 150 8.75 10.06 -5.83
C LEU A 150 8.32 11.47 -6.25
N LYS A 151 8.55 11.77 -7.54
CA LYS A 151 8.07 13.02 -8.16
C LYS A 151 6.58 12.87 -8.48
N PRO A 152 5.80 13.97 -8.39
CA PRO A 152 4.43 13.96 -8.88
C PRO A 152 4.38 13.55 -10.36
N ILE A 153 3.45 12.65 -10.67
CA ILE A 153 3.25 12.16 -12.05
C ILE A 153 2.12 12.87 -12.77
N ARG A 154 1.18 13.44 -12.03
CA ARG A 154 0.04 14.19 -12.58
C ARG A 154 0.22 15.69 -12.32
N ASN A 155 0.12 16.49 -13.41
CA ASN A 155 0.25 17.95 -13.37
C ASN A 155 -1.10 18.67 -13.33
N SER A 156 -2.22 17.94 -13.36
CA SER A 156 -3.57 18.50 -13.35
C SER A 156 -4.40 17.93 -12.23
N PHE A 157 -5.21 18.79 -11.61
CA PHE A 157 -6.17 18.36 -10.60
C PHE A 157 -7.34 17.60 -11.25
N SER A 158 -7.74 16.50 -10.63
CA SER A 158 -8.97 15.78 -10.96
C SER A 158 -9.84 15.65 -9.72
N LYS A 159 -11.13 15.96 -9.85
CA LYS A 159 -12.12 15.69 -8.80
C LYS A 159 -12.42 14.20 -8.67
N LYS A 160 -12.16 13.43 -9.74
CA LYS A 160 -12.41 11.99 -9.77
C LYS A 160 -11.17 11.25 -9.26
N ASN A 161 -11.37 10.32 -8.35
CA ASN A 161 -10.34 9.39 -7.92
C ASN A 161 -9.92 8.51 -9.10
N GLN A 162 -8.74 8.74 -9.67
CA GLN A 162 -8.27 8.02 -10.86
C GLN A 162 -7.87 6.58 -10.52
N CYS A 163 -7.31 6.36 -9.33
CA CYS A 163 -6.94 5.02 -8.87
C CYS A 163 -8.15 4.07 -8.76
N SER A 164 -9.36 4.62 -8.58
CA SER A 164 -10.60 3.82 -8.52
C SER A 164 -10.93 3.10 -9.83
N MET A 165 -10.32 3.50 -10.95
CA MET A 165 -10.47 2.83 -12.24
C MET A 165 -9.60 1.57 -12.38
N GLY A 166 -8.71 1.32 -11.42
CA GLY A 166 -7.75 0.20 -11.47
C GLY A 166 -6.53 0.49 -12.35
N ALA A 167 -6.74 1.03 -13.53
CA ALA A 167 -5.69 1.51 -14.43
C ALA A 167 -6.21 2.72 -15.23
N TYR A 168 -5.33 3.65 -15.55
CA TYR A 168 -5.66 4.83 -16.36
C TYR A 168 -4.44 5.31 -17.15
N GLU A 169 -4.69 6.04 -18.23
CA GLU A 169 -3.63 6.58 -19.07
C GLU A 169 -3.05 7.85 -18.42
N ILE A 170 -1.73 7.84 -18.20
CA ILE A 170 -0.98 8.99 -17.67
C ILE A 170 -0.35 9.80 -18.80
N LEU A 171 0.17 9.12 -19.83
CA LEU A 171 0.93 9.75 -20.90
C LEU A 171 0.60 9.09 -22.24
N ARG A 172 0.37 9.95 -23.24
CA ARG A 172 0.28 9.55 -24.65
C ARG A 172 1.30 10.37 -25.46
N THR A 173 2.21 9.69 -26.11
CA THR A 173 3.29 10.33 -26.90
C THR A 173 2.96 10.43 -28.39
N SER A 174 2.00 9.66 -28.90
CA SER A 174 1.61 9.60 -30.32
C SER A 174 0.11 9.32 -30.47
N LYS A 175 -0.47 9.73 -31.61
CA LYS A 175 -1.82 9.32 -32.00
C LYS A 175 -1.89 7.85 -32.40
N ASN A 176 -0.86 7.34 -33.09
CA ASN A 176 -0.73 5.95 -33.46
C ASN A 176 0.08 5.24 -32.37
N ILE A 177 -0.55 4.29 -31.71
CA ILE A 177 0.06 3.55 -30.59
C ILE A 177 0.69 2.27 -31.14
N ASN A 178 2.02 2.20 -31.04
CA ASN A 178 2.79 0.99 -31.40
C ASN A 178 3.09 0.12 -30.16
N LEU A 179 3.14 0.75 -28.97
CA LEU A 179 3.50 0.11 -27.70
C LEU A 179 2.69 0.72 -26.53
N THR A 180 2.27 -0.10 -25.61
CA THR A 180 1.70 0.32 -24.34
C THR A 180 2.59 -0.16 -23.19
N ILE A 181 3.00 0.74 -22.31
CA ILE A 181 3.77 0.44 -21.11
C ILE A 181 2.83 0.47 -19.91
N LEU A 182 2.78 -0.63 -19.15
CA LEU A 182 2.03 -0.74 -17.90
C LEU A 182 3.02 -0.67 -16.73
N ALA A 183 2.77 0.20 -15.78
CA ALA A 183 3.61 0.39 -14.60
C ALA A 183 2.76 0.74 -13.37
N SER A 184 3.32 0.55 -12.17
CA SER A 184 2.72 0.95 -10.91
C SER A 184 3.82 1.34 -9.91
N GLY A 185 3.48 2.15 -8.91
CA GLY A 185 4.43 2.55 -7.87
C GLY A 185 5.64 3.30 -8.40
N SER A 186 6.79 3.05 -7.83
CA SER A 186 8.05 3.74 -8.17
C SER A 186 8.49 3.59 -9.63
N GLU A 187 8.03 2.56 -10.34
CA GLU A 187 8.42 2.28 -11.73
C GLU A 187 7.68 3.17 -12.73
N VAL A 188 6.62 3.88 -12.34
CA VAL A 188 5.87 4.78 -13.24
C VAL A 188 6.75 5.90 -13.79
N ASN A 189 7.61 6.51 -12.98
CA ASN A 189 8.55 7.53 -13.46
C ASN A 189 9.51 6.96 -14.52
N LEU A 190 10.01 5.75 -14.32
CA LEU A 190 10.86 5.05 -15.30
C LEU A 190 10.09 4.77 -16.59
N ALA A 191 8.83 4.37 -16.49
CA ALA A 191 7.96 4.14 -17.65
C ALA A 191 7.73 5.42 -18.45
N ILE A 192 7.51 6.56 -17.79
CA ILE A 192 7.38 7.87 -18.42
C ILE A 192 8.67 8.27 -19.16
N GLU A 193 9.83 8.14 -18.52
CA GLU A 193 11.13 8.44 -19.15
C GLU A 193 11.40 7.52 -20.35
N THR A 194 11.05 6.25 -20.23
CA THR A 194 11.18 5.26 -21.32
C THR A 194 10.29 5.64 -22.49
N SER A 195 9.03 6.00 -22.22
CA SER A 195 8.07 6.43 -23.24
C SER A 195 8.60 7.63 -24.06
N HIS A 196 9.18 8.63 -23.38
CA HIS A 196 9.80 9.76 -24.05
C HIS A 196 11.03 9.37 -24.91
N LYS A 197 11.83 8.40 -24.47
CA LYS A 197 12.98 7.90 -25.25
C LYS A 197 12.53 7.16 -26.49
N LEU A 198 11.53 6.29 -26.38
CA LEU A 198 10.95 5.53 -27.50
C LEU A 198 10.30 6.47 -28.52
N ALA A 199 9.57 7.48 -28.07
CA ALA A 199 8.96 8.47 -28.96
C ALA A 199 10.00 9.22 -29.84
N LYS A 200 11.22 9.51 -29.31
CA LYS A 200 12.33 10.06 -30.11
C LYS A 200 12.83 9.11 -31.18
N GLN A 201 12.64 7.82 -30.99
CA GLN A 201 12.98 6.76 -31.95
C GLN A 201 11.82 6.41 -32.91
N LYS A 202 10.71 7.19 -32.84
CA LYS A 202 9.47 6.96 -33.61
C LYS A 202 8.77 5.63 -33.34
N ILE A 203 8.97 5.10 -32.12
CA ILE A 203 8.30 3.90 -31.60
C ILE A 203 7.10 4.33 -30.76
#